data_9404ff05e73843f1b3a6deddf4a6777a
#
_entry.id   9404ff05e73843f1b3a6deddf4a6777a
#
_cell.length_a   1.000
_cell.length_b   1.000
_cell.length_c   1.000
_cell.angle_alpha   90.00
_cell.angle_beta   90.00
_cell.angle_gamma   90.00
#
_symmetry.space_group_name_H-M   'P 1'
#
loop_
_entity.id
_entity.type
_entity.pdbx_description
1 polymer ?
#
loop_
_entity_poly.entity_id
_entity_poly.type
_entity_poly.pdbx_seq_one_letter_code
_entity_poly.pdbx_strand_id
1 'polypeptide(L)'
;GSVQEVMDLTPVAHLAAMKGSLPFINFFDGFRTSHEIQKIDAWDYETLKDMMDMDAVRTFRKKALNPNHACQMGSAQNPDIFFQAREASNHFYNDMPAVVESYMNMINEKIGTNYGLFNYYGAEDATHVIIAMGSVCSTIEETIDYLNAAGAKVGVVEVHLYRPFSKEHLLKAIPTTVKQISV
;
A
#
# COMPACT_ATOMS: atom_id res chain seq x y z
N GLY A 1 -3.44 -5.42 9.05
CA GLY A 1 -4.86 -5.22 9.27
C GLY A 1 -5.25 -4.82 10.69
N SER A 2 -4.35 -4.15 11.46
CA SER A 2 -4.68 -3.63 12.79
C SER A 2 -5.20 -2.18 12.71
N VAL A 3 -5.77 -1.68 13.83
CA VAL A 3 -6.20 -0.27 13.93
C VAL A 3 -5.01 0.68 13.79
N GLN A 4 -3.83 0.31 14.30
CA GLN A 4 -2.60 1.09 14.15
C GLN A 4 -2.17 1.17 12.69
N GLU A 5 -2.19 0.07 11.94
CA GLU A 5 -1.87 0.09 10.51
C GLU A 5 -2.82 0.98 9.70
N VAL A 6 -4.10 1.01 10.04
CA VAL A 6 -5.05 1.94 9.39
C VAL A 6 -4.62 3.38 9.62
N MET A 7 -4.22 3.72 10.85
CA MET A 7 -3.73 5.06 11.20
C MET A 7 -2.45 5.39 10.42
N ASP A 8 -1.52 4.45 10.30
CA ASP A 8 -0.19 4.68 9.72
C ASP A 8 -0.21 4.67 8.18
N LEU A 9 -1.01 3.79 7.55
CA LEU A 9 -1.06 3.67 6.11
C LEU A 9 -2.02 4.65 5.43
N THR A 10 -2.94 5.28 6.17
CA THR A 10 -3.81 6.33 5.63
C THR A 10 -3.02 7.53 5.11
N PRO A 11 -2.05 8.10 5.85
CA PRO A 11 -1.17 9.13 5.32
C PRO A 11 -0.42 8.71 4.06
N VAL A 12 0.09 7.46 4.00
CA VAL A 12 0.75 6.93 2.79
C VAL A 12 -0.17 7.01 1.58
N ALA A 13 -1.42 6.56 1.73
CA ALA A 13 -2.41 6.60 0.64
C ALA A 13 -2.67 8.03 0.15
N HIS A 14 -2.83 8.99 1.06
CA HIS A 14 -3.06 10.41 0.72
C HIS A 14 -1.84 11.04 0.03
N LEU A 15 -0.65 10.85 0.58
CA LEU A 15 0.59 11.40 0.05
C LEU A 15 0.92 10.80 -1.32
N ALA A 16 0.76 9.49 -1.48
CA ALA A 16 0.97 8.78 -2.73
C ALA A 16 -0.04 9.21 -3.81
N ALA A 17 -1.31 9.38 -3.46
CA ALA A 17 -2.34 9.87 -4.38
C ALA A 17 -2.00 11.26 -4.92
N MET A 18 -1.55 12.15 -4.05
CA MET A 18 -1.15 13.51 -4.45
C MET A 18 0.08 13.50 -5.33
N LYS A 19 1.11 12.75 -4.95
CA LYS A 19 2.38 12.64 -5.68
C LYS A 19 2.22 11.98 -7.02
N GLY A 20 1.54 10.85 -7.08
CA GLY A 20 1.39 10.02 -8.26
C GLY A 20 0.20 10.37 -9.15
N SER A 21 -0.62 11.37 -8.77
CA SER A 21 -1.81 11.79 -9.53
C SER A 21 -2.81 10.67 -9.82
N LEU A 22 -2.91 9.68 -8.94
CA LEU A 22 -3.90 8.60 -8.99
C LEU A 22 -4.78 8.61 -7.74
N PRO A 23 -6.07 8.28 -7.84
CA PRO A 23 -6.92 8.09 -6.68
C PRO A 23 -6.49 6.82 -5.93
N PHE A 24 -6.58 6.87 -4.60
CA PHE A 24 -6.33 5.74 -3.72
C PHE A 24 -7.57 5.39 -2.90
N ILE A 25 -7.73 4.10 -2.66
CA ILE A 25 -8.67 3.58 -1.69
C ILE A 25 -7.84 2.90 -0.60
N ASN A 26 -7.85 3.46 0.61
CA ASN A 26 -7.39 2.77 1.80
C ASN A 26 -8.58 2.01 2.38
N PHE A 27 -8.47 0.69 2.49
CA PHE A 27 -9.56 -0.16 2.98
C PHE A 27 -9.08 -1.13 4.03
N PHE A 28 -9.96 -1.48 4.92
CA PHE A 28 -9.77 -2.45 5.99
C PHE A 28 -11.07 -3.21 6.23
N ASP A 29 -11.00 -4.33 6.89
CA ASP A 29 -12.17 -5.18 7.11
C ASP A 29 -13.16 -4.57 8.11
N GLY A 30 -14.42 -4.81 7.88
CA GLY A 30 -15.50 -4.50 8.80
C GLY A 30 -15.56 -5.48 9.99
N PHE A 31 -16.30 -5.10 11.03
CA PHE A 31 -16.47 -5.83 12.30
C PHE A 31 -15.19 -5.97 13.12
N ARG A 32 -14.11 -6.50 12.59
CA ARG A 32 -12.85 -6.64 13.30
C ARG A 32 -12.20 -5.28 13.46
N THR A 33 -11.46 -4.82 12.47
CA THR A 33 -10.73 -3.56 12.57
C THR A 33 -11.63 -2.34 12.77
N SER A 34 -12.83 -2.31 12.16
CA SER A 34 -13.73 -1.14 12.25
C SER A 34 -14.45 -0.99 13.57
N HIS A 35 -14.59 -2.05 14.39
CA HIS A 35 -15.29 -2.05 15.68
C HIS A 35 -14.37 -2.33 16.85
N GLU A 36 -13.11 -2.61 16.61
CA GLU A 36 -12.12 -2.84 17.65
C GLU A 36 -11.77 -1.52 18.35
N ILE A 37 -11.77 -1.56 19.68
CA ILE A 37 -11.29 -0.45 20.52
C ILE A 37 -9.86 -0.76 20.93
N GLN A 38 -8.92 -0.01 20.35
CA GLN A 38 -7.49 -0.21 20.60
C GLN A 38 -6.83 1.13 20.91
N LYS A 39 -5.88 1.14 21.85
CA LYS A 39 -5.00 2.30 22.04
C LYS A 39 -3.98 2.31 20.91
N ILE A 40 -3.91 3.42 20.20
CA ILE A 40 -2.99 3.63 19.09
C ILE A 40 -2.19 4.91 19.26
N ASP A 41 -1.05 5.00 18.59
CA ASP A 41 -0.32 6.25 18.43
C ASP A 41 -0.89 7.03 17.25
N ALA A 42 -1.20 8.30 17.47
CA ALA A 42 -1.78 9.16 16.46
C ALA A 42 -0.73 10.13 15.90
N TRP A 43 -0.83 10.42 14.61
CA TRP A 43 0.01 11.41 13.95
C TRP A 43 -0.31 12.83 14.42
N ASP A 44 0.70 13.62 14.67
CA ASP A 44 0.55 15.07 14.78
C ASP A 44 0.54 15.76 13.40
N TYR A 45 -0.12 16.91 13.33
CA TYR A 45 -0.28 17.62 12.05
C TYR A 45 1.01 18.20 11.49
N GLU A 46 1.98 18.55 12.32
CA GLU A 46 3.26 19.10 11.88
C GLU A 46 4.06 18.01 11.15
N THR A 47 4.13 16.83 11.72
CA THR A 47 4.78 15.68 11.07
C THR A 47 4.12 15.31 9.74
N LEU A 48 2.78 15.30 9.67
CA LEU A 48 2.06 15.05 8.42
C LEU A 48 2.34 16.13 7.37
N LYS A 49 2.41 17.38 7.78
CA LYS A 49 2.72 18.51 6.90
C LYS A 49 4.14 18.43 6.33
N ASP A 50 5.10 18.02 7.15
CA ASP A 50 6.51 17.87 6.73
C ASP A 50 6.69 16.78 5.67
N MET A 51 5.85 15.75 5.69
CA MET A 51 5.88 14.68 4.67
C MET A 51 5.24 15.10 3.34
N MET A 52 4.51 16.21 3.29
CA MET A 52 3.74 16.61 2.11
C MET A 52 4.63 17.22 1.02
N ASP A 53 4.59 16.66 -0.17
CA ASP A 53 5.20 17.25 -1.37
C ASP A 53 4.37 18.45 -1.86
N MET A 54 4.81 19.66 -1.50
CA MET A 54 4.12 20.92 -1.87
C MET A 54 4.20 21.22 -3.36
N ASP A 55 5.16 20.66 -4.11
CA ASP A 55 5.21 20.79 -5.57
C ASP A 55 4.12 19.91 -6.22
N ALA A 56 3.89 18.73 -5.70
CA ALA A 56 2.76 17.91 -6.11
C ALA A 56 1.42 18.58 -5.84
N VAL A 57 1.25 19.22 -4.67
CA VAL A 57 0.05 20.01 -4.34
C VAL A 57 -0.13 21.18 -5.33
N ARG A 58 0.93 21.92 -5.63
CA ARG A 58 0.88 23.02 -6.61
C ARG A 58 0.51 22.51 -8.01
N THR A 59 1.09 21.39 -8.42
CA THR A 59 0.78 20.74 -9.70
C THR A 59 -0.68 20.30 -9.78
N PHE A 60 -1.19 19.69 -8.72
CA PHE A 60 -2.60 19.31 -8.62
C PHE A 60 -3.53 20.53 -8.76
N ARG A 61 -3.24 21.61 -8.02
CA ARG A 61 -4.05 22.84 -8.07
C ARG A 61 -4.04 23.51 -9.45
N LYS A 62 -2.93 23.43 -10.18
CA LYS A 62 -2.84 23.96 -11.56
C LYS A 62 -3.75 23.24 -12.55
N LYS A 63 -4.13 21.98 -12.27
CA LYS A 63 -5.06 21.20 -13.09
C LYS A 63 -6.53 21.54 -12.83
N ALA A 64 -6.85 22.35 -11.81
CA ALA A 64 -8.20 22.79 -11.53
C ALA A 64 -8.76 23.65 -12.67
N LEU A 65 -10.07 23.57 -12.89
CA LEU A 65 -10.75 24.42 -13.87
C LEU A 65 -10.54 25.90 -13.50
N ASN A 66 -10.06 26.67 -14.47
CA ASN A 66 -9.75 28.07 -14.28
C ASN A 66 -10.26 28.89 -15.48
N PRO A 67 -11.13 29.92 -15.30
CA PRO A 67 -11.63 30.73 -16.40
C PRO A 67 -10.54 31.45 -17.20
N ASN A 68 -9.40 31.77 -16.56
CA ASN A 68 -8.27 32.41 -17.25
C ASN A 68 -7.45 31.44 -18.13
N HIS A 69 -7.60 30.14 -17.90
CA HIS A 69 -6.97 29.07 -18.64
C HIS A 69 -8.02 27.98 -18.93
N ALA A 70 -9.00 28.33 -19.74
CA ALA A 70 -10.11 27.43 -20.04
C ALA A 70 -9.62 26.16 -20.72
N CYS A 71 -10.03 25.00 -20.18
CA CYS A 71 -9.81 23.70 -20.79
C CYS A 71 -11.06 22.84 -20.64
N GLN A 72 -11.24 21.94 -21.59
CA GLN A 72 -12.32 20.96 -21.52
C GLN A 72 -11.80 19.69 -20.83
N MET A 73 -12.49 19.26 -19.78
CA MET A 73 -12.24 18.01 -19.09
C MET A 73 -13.52 17.17 -19.08
N GLY A 74 -13.34 15.85 -19.20
CA GLY A 74 -14.47 14.92 -19.08
C GLY A 74 -15.39 14.93 -20.30
N SER A 75 -14.91 14.48 -21.45
CA SER A 75 -15.73 14.19 -22.62
C SER A 75 -16.06 12.69 -22.72
N ALA A 76 -17.14 12.34 -23.42
CA ALA A 76 -17.38 10.98 -23.84
C ALA A 76 -16.28 10.52 -24.80
N GLN A 77 -15.69 9.36 -24.54
CA GLN A 77 -14.65 8.78 -25.37
C GLN A 77 -15.17 7.49 -26.01
N ASN A 78 -15.16 7.46 -27.33
CA ASN A 78 -15.48 6.25 -28.09
C ASN A 78 -14.30 5.26 -28.04
N PRO A 79 -14.51 3.99 -28.44
CA PRO A 79 -13.47 2.96 -28.36
C PRO A 79 -12.14 3.31 -29.03
N ASP A 80 -12.17 4.08 -30.12
CA ASP A 80 -10.99 4.54 -30.84
C ASP A 80 -10.11 5.51 -30.05
N ILE A 81 -10.73 6.36 -29.21
CA ILE A 81 -10.02 7.36 -28.39
C ILE A 81 -9.74 6.79 -26.98
N PHE A 82 -10.69 6.03 -26.42
CA PHE A 82 -10.60 5.52 -25.06
C PHE A 82 -9.41 4.59 -24.86
N PHE A 83 -9.13 3.70 -25.82
CA PHE A 83 -7.96 2.82 -25.76
C PHE A 83 -6.66 3.60 -25.63
N GLN A 84 -6.47 4.61 -26.48
CA GLN A 84 -5.28 5.46 -26.46
C GLN A 84 -5.15 6.24 -25.13
N ALA A 85 -6.24 6.76 -24.62
CA ALA A 85 -6.26 7.48 -23.33
C ALA A 85 -5.88 6.55 -22.17
N ARG A 86 -6.34 5.28 -22.19
CA ARG A 86 -5.98 4.28 -21.19
C ARG A 86 -4.52 3.89 -21.28
N GLU A 87 -3.99 3.66 -22.47
CA GLU A 87 -2.56 3.39 -22.67
C GLU A 87 -1.68 4.55 -22.18
N ALA A 88 -2.07 5.79 -22.49
CA ALA A 88 -1.35 6.98 -22.05
C ALA A 88 -1.29 7.12 -20.51
N SER A 89 -2.20 6.48 -19.78
CA SER A 89 -2.20 6.51 -18.30
C SER A 89 -1.28 5.48 -17.64
N ASN A 90 -0.71 4.52 -18.39
CA ASN A 90 0.05 3.40 -17.84
C ASN A 90 1.27 3.85 -17.02
N HIS A 91 1.96 4.93 -17.40
CA HIS A 91 3.12 5.42 -16.67
C HIS A 91 2.79 5.79 -15.21
N PHE A 92 1.60 6.37 -14.94
CA PHE A 92 1.17 6.67 -13.57
C PHE A 92 1.07 5.41 -12.71
N TYR A 93 0.53 4.32 -13.29
CA TYR A 93 0.40 3.05 -12.58
C TYR A 93 1.73 2.33 -12.41
N ASN A 94 2.62 2.42 -13.40
CA ASN A 94 3.93 1.79 -13.36
C ASN A 94 4.85 2.44 -12.30
N ASP A 95 4.76 3.75 -12.13
CA ASP A 95 5.57 4.50 -11.17
C ASP A 95 5.03 4.40 -9.73
N MET A 96 3.76 4.05 -9.57
CA MET A 96 3.08 4.09 -8.28
C MET A 96 3.69 3.19 -7.19
N PRO A 97 4.13 1.94 -7.47
CA PRO A 97 4.76 1.11 -6.44
C PRO A 97 5.96 1.80 -5.78
N ALA A 98 6.83 2.43 -6.57
CA ALA A 98 7.99 3.15 -6.06
C ALA A 98 7.58 4.40 -5.24
N VAL A 99 6.53 5.10 -5.66
CA VAL A 99 5.97 6.25 -4.92
C VAL A 99 5.44 5.80 -3.56
N VAL A 100 4.66 4.72 -3.50
CA VAL A 100 4.11 4.19 -2.25
C VAL A 100 5.24 3.70 -1.34
N GLU A 101 6.21 2.95 -1.87
CA GLU A 101 7.35 2.47 -1.11
C GLU A 101 8.15 3.64 -0.49
N SER A 102 8.35 4.73 -1.22
CA SER A 102 9.05 5.90 -0.72
C SER A 102 8.35 6.54 0.49
N TYR A 103 7.02 6.61 0.48
CA TYR A 103 6.26 7.12 1.62
C TYR A 103 6.17 6.13 2.77
N MET A 104 6.11 4.83 2.50
CA MET A 104 6.24 3.80 3.55
C MET A 104 7.58 3.91 4.27
N ASN A 105 8.68 4.05 3.52
CA ASN A 105 10.02 4.24 4.09
C ASN A 105 10.09 5.53 4.95
N MET A 106 9.50 6.61 4.48
CA MET A 106 9.43 7.87 5.24
C MET A 106 8.69 7.71 6.57
N ILE A 107 7.59 6.97 6.58
CA ILE A 107 6.84 6.64 7.80
C ILE A 107 7.67 5.74 8.72
N ASN A 108 8.27 4.69 8.17
CA ASN A 108 9.12 3.78 8.92
C ASN A 108 10.24 4.51 9.67
N GLU A 109 10.89 5.49 9.01
CA GLU A 109 11.93 6.32 9.64
C GLU A 109 11.39 7.18 10.79
N LYS A 110 10.15 7.67 10.69
CA LYS A 110 9.56 8.57 11.68
C LYS A 110 9.04 7.85 12.92
N ILE A 111 8.47 6.65 12.76
CA ILE A 111 7.81 5.92 13.87
C ILE A 111 8.45 4.57 14.18
N GLY A 112 9.53 4.20 13.51
CA GLY A 112 10.29 2.97 13.80
C GLY A 112 9.57 1.68 13.38
N THR A 113 8.75 1.74 12.33
CA THR A 113 8.05 0.59 11.74
C THR A 113 8.83 -0.01 10.57
N ASN A 114 8.29 -1.06 9.96
CA ASN A 114 8.89 -1.72 8.79
C ASN A 114 7.83 -2.03 7.73
N TYR A 115 6.99 -1.05 7.39
CA TYR A 115 6.00 -1.21 6.32
C TYR A 115 6.68 -1.30 4.97
N GLY A 116 6.29 -2.28 4.17
CA GLY A 116 6.65 -2.46 2.77
C GLY A 116 5.42 -2.76 1.93
N LEU A 117 5.55 -2.78 0.61
CA LEU A 117 4.44 -3.14 -0.30
C LEU A 117 3.96 -4.57 -0.03
N PHE A 118 4.90 -5.44 0.34
CA PHE A 118 4.70 -6.82 0.79
C PHE A 118 5.67 -7.07 1.94
N ASN A 119 5.18 -7.52 3.07
CA ASN A 119 6.00 -7.88 4.22
C ASN A 119 6.03 -9.39 4.40
N TYR A 120 7.21 -9.93 4.61
CA TYR A 120 7.37 -11.34 4.97
C TYR A 120 7.51 -11.50 6.47
N TYR A 121 6.80 -12.48 7.03
CA TYR A 121 6.94 -12.91 8.41
C TYR A 121 7.03 -14.44 8.50
N GLY A 122 7.97 -14.98 9.26
CA GLY A 122 8.12 -16.39 9.51
C GLY A 122 9.56 -16.92 9.39
N ALA A 123 9.71 -18.22 9.15
CA ALA A 123 11.01 -18.88 9.06
C ALA A 123 11.78 -18.41 7.80
N GLU A 124 13.07 -18.09 7.94
CA GLU A 124 13.93 -17.69 6.82
C GLU A 124 14.06 -18.78 5.75
N ASP A 125 13.97 -20.05 6.16
CA ASP A 125 14.02 -21.22 5.30
C ASP A 125 12.64 -21.86 5.09
N ALA A 126 11.57 -21.04 5.10
CA ALA A 126 10.21 -21.51 4.92
C ALA A 126 10.04 -22.29 3.61
N THR A 127 9.32 -23.41 3.69
CA THR A 127 8.96 -24.22 2.53
C THR A 127 7.51 -24.01 2.09
N HIS A 128 6.68 -23.48 2.97
CA HIS A 128 5.27 -23.16 2.74
C HIS A 128 5.00 -21.74 3.17
N VAL A 129 4.35 -20.97 2.30
CA VAL A 129 4.00 -19.57 2.57
C VAL A 129 2.53 -19.33 2.25
N ILE A 130 1.87 -18.57 3.10
CA ILE A 130 0.55 -18.02 2.83
C ILE A 130 0.73 -16.59 2.32
N ILE A 131 -0.05 -16.18 1.32
CA ILE A 131 -0.17 -14.77 0.93
C ILE A 131 -1.54 -14.30 1.39
N ALA A 132 -1.57 -13.29 2.26
CA ALA A 132 -2.79 -12.79 2.87
C ALA A 132 -2.78 -11.27 2.99
N MET A 133 -3.94 -10.67 3.27
CA MET A 133 -4.09 -9.25 3.61
C MET A 133 -5.22 -9.05 4.63
N GLY A 134 -5.17 -7.93 5.34
CA GLY A 134 -6.21 -7.57 6.30
C GLY A 134 -5.99 -8.14 7.70
N SER A 135 -7.03 -8.16 8.52
CA SER A 135 -6.95 -8.51 9.95
C SER A 135 -6.57 -9.97 10.23
N VAL A 136 -6.68 -10.85 9.23
CA VAL A 136 -6.28 -12.26 9.38
C VAL A 136 -4.76 -12.39 9.55
N CYS A 137 -3.96 -11.43 9.09
CA CYS A 137 -2.49 -11.50 9.14
C CYS A 137 -1.98 -11.71 10.56
N SER A 138 -2.45 -10.93 11.55
CA SER A 138 -2.03 -11.08 12.94
C SER A 138 -2.30 -12.47 13.52
N THR A 139 -3.43 -13.08 13.15
CA THR A 139 -3.75 -14.46 13.59
C THR A 139 -2.85 -15.48 12.88
N ILE A 140 -2.50 -15.23 11.63
CA ILE A 140 -1.56 -16.07 10.89
C ILE A 140 -0.17 -15.99 11.51
N GLU A 141 0.31 -14.80 11.88
CA GLU A 141 1.60 -14.61 12.54
C GLU A 141 1.71 -15.42 13.84
N GLU A 142 0.71 -15.32 14.74
CA GLU A 142 0.66 -16.15 15.96
C GLU A 142 0.69 -17.65 15.65
N THR A 143 -0.04 -18.05 14.61
CA THR A 143 -0.07 -19.47 14.18
C THR A 143 1.29 -19.89 13.63
N ILE A 144 1.96 -19.04 12.86
CA ILE A 144 3.30 -19.28 12.33
C ILE A 144 4.31 -19.46 13.47
N ASP A 145 4.27 -18.60 14.49
CA ASP A 145 5.14 -18.71 15.64
C ASP A 145 4.98 -20.05 16.36
N TYR A 146 3.73 -20.46 16.59
CA TYR A 146 3.42 -21.74 17.20
C TYR A 146 3.94 -22.92 16.35
N LEU A 147 3.69 -22.90 15.05
CA LEU A 147 4.11 -23.97 14.14
C LEU A 147 5.62 -24.04 13.96
N ASN A 148 6.28 -22.88 13.85
CA ASN A 148 7.73 -22.81 13.69
C ASN A 148 8.46 -23.22 14.97
N ALA A 149 7.90 -22.93 16.14
CA ALA A 149 8.41 -23.47 17.41
C ALA A 149 8.38 -25.01 17.47
N ALA A 150 7.47 -25.64 16.70
CA ALA A 150 7.38 -27.09 16.50
C ALA A 150 8.22 -27.59 15.28
N GLY A 151 8.93 -26.71 14.59
CA GLY A 151 9.83 -27.05 13.47
C GLY A 151 9.17 -27.08 12.09
N ALA A 152 8.04 -26.39 11.88
CA ALA A 152 7.24 -26.53 10.65
C ALA A 152 7.78 -25.76 9.42
N LYS A 153 8.63 -24.73 9.53
CA LYS A 153 9.17 -23.92 8.43
C LYS A 153 8.12 -23.28 7.53
N VAL A 154 7.28 -22.47 8.13
CA VAL A 154 6.18 -21.77 7.47
C VAL A 154 6.33 -20.26 7.60
N GLY A 155 5.66 -19.51 6.70
CA GLY A 155 5.65 -18.06 6.72
C GLY A 155 4.41 -17.47 6.06
N VAL A 156 4.24 -16.15 6.19
CA VAL A 156 3.23 -15.35 5.51
C VAL A 156 3.87 -14.20 4.76
N VAL A 157 3.32 -13.87 3.60
CA VAL A 157 3.53 -12.59 2.93
C VAL A 157 2.27 -11.77 3.08
N GLU A 158 2.39 -10.65 3.75
CA GLU A 158 1.33 -9.69 3.98
C GLU A 158 1.29 -8.68 2.84
N VAL A 159 0.10 -8.47 2.25
CA VAL A 159 -0.09 -7.55 1.13
C VAL A 159 -0.59 -6.21 1.64
N HIS A 160 0.21 -5.16 1.52
CA HIS A 160 -0.20 -3.78 1.82
C HIS A 160 -0.60 -3.02 0.55
N LEU A 161 0.14 -3.14 -0.56
CA LEU A 161 -0.28 -2.56 -1.84
C LEU A 161 -0.92 -3.61 -2.76
N TYR A 162 -2.24 -3.68 -2.73
CA TYR A 162 -2.99 -4.59 -3.60
C TYR A 162 -3.04 -4.10 -5.06
N ARG A 163 -3.18 -2.79 -5.28
CA ARG A 163 -3.23 -2.15 -6.61
C ARG A 163 -2.51 -0.78 -6.61
N PRO A 164 -1.68 -0.52 -7.64
CA PRO A 164 -1.24 -1.43 -8.70
C PRO A 164 -0.38 -2.56 -8.14
N PHE A 165 -0.60 -3.78 -8.63
CA PHE A 165 0.11 -4.96 -8.15
C PHE A 165 1.54 -5.00 -8.69
N SER A 166 2.53 -5.17 -7.82
CA SER A 166 3.92 -5.28 -8.21
C SER A 166 4.45 -6.71 -8.02
N LYS A 167 4.55 -7.43 -9.12
CA LYS A 167 5.13 -8.77 -9.16
C LYS A 167 6.56 -8.82 -8.62
N GLU A 168 7.36 -7.81 -8.95
CA GLU A 168 8.76 -7.76 -8.54
C GLU A 168 8.90 -7.67 -7.02
N HIS A 169 8.11 -6.82 -6.36
CA HIS A 169 8.13 -6.66 -4.91
C HIS A 169 7.59 -7.90 -4.20
N LEU A 170 6.55 -8.53 -4.74
CA LEU A 170 6.05 -9.80 -4.19
C LEU A 170 7.13 -10.88 -4.24
N LEU A 171 7.78 -11.06 -5.40
CA LEU A 171 8.81 -12.08 -5.56
C LEU A 171 10.04 -11.85 -4.68
N LYS A 172 10.37 -10.58 -4.39
CA LYS A 172 11.44 -10.25 -3.43
C LYS A 172 11.08 -10.60 -1.98
N ALA A 173 9.80 -10.52 -1.63
CA ALA A 173 9.33 -10.84 -0.28
C ALA A 173 9.26 -12.35 -0.01
N ILE A 174 9.17 -13.19 -1.03
CA ILE A 174 9.04 -14.64 -0.88
C ILE A 174 10.44 -15.27 -0.73
N PRO A 175 10.72 -16.03 0.35
CA PRO A 175 11.96 -16.79 0.49
C PRO A 175 12.19 -17.75 -0.68
N THR A 176 13.44 -17.86 -1.12
CA THR A 176 13.81 -18.73 -2.26
C THR A 176 13.63 -20.22 -2.00
N THR A 177 13.48 -20.60 -0.74
CA THR A 177 13.26 -21.99 -0.27
C THR A 177 11.81 -22.48 -0.42
N VAL A 178 10.88 -21.56 -0.74
CA VAL A 178 9.44 -21.83 -0.81
C VAL A 178 9.12 -22.80 -1.95
N LYS A 179 8.34 -23.83 -1.62
CA LYS A 179 7.87 -24.86 -2.55
C LYS A 179 6.37 -24.82 -2.78
N GLN A 180 5.62 -24.29 -1.81
CA GLN A 180 4.16 -24.21 -1.87
C GLN A 180 3.69 -22.85 -1.39
N ILE A 181 2.74 -22.31 -2.12
CA ILE A 181 2.09 -21.01 -1.82
C ILE A 181 0.59 -21.25 -1.76
N SER A 182 -0.04 -20.75 -0.70
CA SER A 182 -1.49 -20.64 -0.57
C SER A 182 -1.89 -19.15 -0.60
N VAL A 183 -3.05 -18.84 -1.18
CA VAL A 183 -3.56 -17.48 -1.29
C VAL A 183 -4.99 -17.46 -0.77
#